data_5a10b66a3edcae363a3eded32de118cf
#
_entry.id   5a10b66a3edcae363a3eded32de118cf
#
_cell.length_a   1.000
_cell.length_b   1.000
_cell.length_c   1.000
_cell.angle_alpha   90.00
_cell.angle_beta   90.00
_cell.angle_gamma   90.00
#
_symmetry.space_group_name_H-M   'P 1'
#
loop_
_entity.id
_entity.type
_entity.pdbx_description
1 polymer ?
#
loop_
_entity_poly.entity_id
_entity_poly.type
_entity_poly.pdbx_seq_one_letter_code
_entity_poly.pdbx_strand_id
1 'polypeptide(L)'
;MKNGYYQTKIRGIYKYISDNLYLNRPDVEIKGEHFNSTLLFSLLTGINRGKELIIGEPGLGKTTSAEYVGSILYRYPLGVIWGSEVSGHPEQTEEKIIGRPHLGELNKGKERVVWSNFAQIPVKIVDEINRLPETKQSMILNGVDRGNWEYLNEILINDEYSLFATANYQDRGTNTIIAPLIDRFDVLIESRHPGSNIAYIIGKEASSNHPLRHPQYEKELHQILRGDKPYEEKMTLAEGVCNLFGDYLKEHLGLEGLNKDERNNVNEEMVEIDFDLDTNAFVRMALAELSFCHKYGQKRSVEVCEEGCHYTGYLCHHIKNCASNRLPISIRNYAQALAWFLEDDGVDIEHVRLIIPHVLAHRIQWKDSYLSKKEGEGRNDPFQIYLAKEATEEIFQRYNEQREYLLDALSVGYRAFAGEEVTPLEGDHPIYEEIKKDIGVKDEKPL
;
A
#
# COMPACT_ATOMS: atom_id res chain seq x y z
N MET A 1 9.97 -24.24 -14.26
CA MET A 1 8.49 -24.26 -14.09
C MET A 1 8.23 -23.73 -12.69
N LYS A 2 7.77 -22.49 -12.57
CA LYS A 2 7.31 -21.93 -11.27
C LYS A 2 6.11 -22.76 -10.86
N ASN A 3 6.14 -23.34 -9.68
CA ASN A 3 5.22 -24.43 -9.29
C ASN A 3 3.84 -23.91 -8.84
N GLY A 4 3.41 -22.68 -9.14
CA GLY A 4 2.09 -22.11 -8.78
C GLY A 4 1.61 -22.38 -7.32
N TYR A 5 2.51 -22.93 -6.49
CA TYR A 5 2.18 -23.45 -5.17
C TYR A 5 1.75 -22.35 -4.20
N TYR A 6 2.53 -21.25 -4.16
CA TYR A 6 2.19 -20.13 -3.27
C TYR A 6 1.00 -19.33 -3.79
N GLN A 7 0.88 -19.16 -5.11
CA GLN A 7 -0.27 -18.52 -5.75
C GLN A 7 -1.57 -19.25 -5.40
N THR A 8 -1.58 -20.58 -5.50
CA THR A 8 -2.73 -21.40 -5.14
C THR A 8 -3.14 -21.20 -3.68
N LYS A 9 -2.17 -21.16 -2.75
CA LYS A 9 -2.45 -20.85 -1.34
C LYS A 9 -3.08 -19.47 -1.17
N ILE A 10 -2.50 -18.43 -1.79
CA ILE A 10 -2.95 -17.04 -1.65
C ILE A 10 -4.32 -16.84 -2.28
N ARG A 11 -4.56 -17.41 -3.46
CA ARG A 11 -5.90 -17.42 -4.09
C ARG A 11 -6.93 -18.16 -3.23
N GLY A 12 -6.52 -19.25 -2.59
CA GLY A 12 -7.35 -19.98 -1.61
C GLY A 12 -7.73 -19.13 -0.41
N ILE A 13 -6.78 -18.33 0.13
CA ILE A 13 -7.04 -17.40 1.23
C ILE A 13 -8.04 -16.32 0.80
N TYR A 14 -7.82 -15.68 -0.38
CA TYR A 14 -8.75 -14.69 -0.92
C TYR A 14 -10.17 -15.27 -1.01
N LYS A 15 -10.30 -16.42 -1.67
CA LYS A 15 -11.58 -17.08 -1.89
C LYS A 15 -12.29 -17.42 -0.58
N TYR A 16 -11.58 -17.99 0.39
CA TYR A 16 -12.18 -18.33 1.67
C TYR A 16 -12.69 -17.09 2.42
N ILE A 17 -11.88 -16.03 2.48
CA ILE A 17 -12.28 -14.78 3.15
C ILE A 17 -13.50 -14.17 2.46
N SER A 18 -13.47 -14.07 1.14
CA SER A 18 -14.57 -13.54 0.32
C SER A 18 -15.88 -14.33 0.49
N ASP A 19 -15.79 -15.66 0.52
CA ASP A 19 -16.97 -16.52 0.56
C ASP A 19 -17.55 -16.72 1.97
N ASN A 20 -16.73 -16.59 3.03
CA ASN A 20 -17.13 -17.00 4.39
C ASN A 20 -17.00 -15.91 5.46
N LEU A 21 -16.09 -14.93 5.29
CA LEU A 21 -15.75 -14.00 6.38
C LEU A 21 -16.01 -12.54 6.03
N TYR A 22 -15.71 -12.13 4.81
CA TYR A 22 -15.83 -10.75 4.33
C TYR A 22 -16.78 -10.67 3.15
N LEU A 23 -18.07 -10.78 3.46
CA LEU A 23 -19.11 -10.76 2.44
C LEU A 23 -19.28 -9.35 1.87
N ASN A 24 -18.85 -9.15 0.63
CA ASN A 24 -18.98 -7.88 -0.08
C ASN A 24 -19.13 -8.14 -1.59
N ARG A 25 -19.52 -7.10 -2.35
CA ARG A 25 -19.66 -7.20 -3.80
C ARG A 25 -18.31 -7.00 -4.48
N PRO A 26 -18.03 -7.75 -5.55
CA PRO A 26 -16.95 -7.40 -6.45
C PRO A 26 -17.18 -6.00 -7.04
N ASP A 27 -16.15 -5.20 -7.13
CA ASP A 27 -16.16 -3.82 -7.65
C ASP A 27 -14.96 -3.53 -8.56
N VAL A 28 -14.13 -4.54 -8.78
CA VAL A 28 -12.96 -4.50 -9.67
C VAL A 28 -12.99 -5.71 -10.58
N GLU A 29 -12.71 -5.48 -11.85
CA GLU A 29 -12.56 -6.52 -12.88
C GLU A 29 -11.18 -6.40 -13.54
N ILE A 30 -10.47 -7.51 -13.66
CA ILE A 30 -9.23 -7.62 -14.40
C ILE A 30 -9.13 -8.99 -15.07
N LYS A 31 -8.82 -9.01 -16.38
CA LYS A 31 -8.68 -10.24 -17.18
C LYS A 31 -9.89 -11.18 -17.08
N GLY A 32 -11.09 -10.62 -16.91
CA GLY A 32 -12.35 -11.39 -16.77
C GLY A 32 -12.59 -11.99 -15.39
N GLU A 33 -11.71 -11.77 -14.42
CA GLU A 33 -11.94 -12.12 -13.02
C GLU A 33 -12.46 -10.91 -12.25
N HIS A 34 -13.37 -11.16 -11.28
CA HIS A 34 -14.01 -10.14 -10.48
C HIS A 34 -13.58 -10.22 -9.02
N PHE A 35 -13.14 -9.11 -8.45
CA PHE A 35 -12.64 -9.03 -7.09
C PHE A 35 -13.31 -7.90 -6.30
N ASN A 36 -13.36 -8.04 -4.98
CA ASN A 36 -13.61 -6.92 -4.10
C ASN A 36 -12.30 -6.15 -3.87
N SER A 37 -12.29 -4.86 -4.20
CA SER A 37 -11.08 -4.03 -4.15
C SER A 37 -10.46 -3.98 -2.75
N THR A 38 -11.26 -3.79 -1.69
CA THR A 38 -10.74 -3.72 -0.32
C THR A 38 -10.02 -5.02 0.06
N LEU A 39 -10.63 -6.17 -0.17
CA LEU A 39 -10.01 -7.45 0.16
C LEU A 39 -8.80 -7.78 -0.72
N LEU A 40 -8.88 -7.49 -2.03
CA LEU A 40 -7.78 -7.72 -2.96
C LEU A 40 -6.55 -6.91 -2.55
N PHE A 41 -6.71 -5.60 -2.36
CA PHE A 41 -5.58 -4.75 -1.98
C PHE A 41 -5.04 -5.06 -0.59
N SER A 42 -5.91 -5.41 0.39
CA SER A 42 -5.42 -5.88 1.69
C SER A 42 -4.57 -7.15 1.56
N LEU A 43 -4.94 -8.08 0.67
CA LEU A 43 -4.15 -9.27 0.41
C LEU A 43 -2.82 -8.94 -0.30
N LEU A 44 -2.86 -8.09 -1.35
CA LEU A 44 -1.65 -7.62 -2.03
C LEU A 44 -0.72 -6.89 -1.05
N THR A 45 -1.26 -6.05 -0.17
CA THR A 45 -0.50 -5.38 0.91
C THR A 45 0.15 -6.40 1.85
N GLY A 46 -0.58 -7.45 2.20
CA GLY A 46 -0.09 -8.52 3.07
C GLY A 46 1.08 -9.29 2.46
N ILE A 47 1.02 -9.68 1.19
CA ILE A 47 2.06 -10.48 0.54
C ILE A 47 3.29 -9.66 0.17
N ASN A 48 3.12 -8.36 -0.17
CA ASN A 48 4.22 -7.50 -0.57
C ASN A 48 4.79 -6.65 0.59
N ARG A 49 4.34 -6.87 1.84
CA ARG A 49 4.75 -6.10 3.03
C ARG A 49 4.55 -4.59 2.84
N GLY A 50 3.45 -4.25 2.19
CA GLY A 50 3.11 -2.88 1.85
C GLY A 50 2.42 -2.11 2.98
N LYS A 51 1.98 -0.90 2.64
CA LYS A 51 1.27 0.00 3.54
C LYS A 51 -0.01 0.49 2.86
N GLU A 52 -1.16 0.15 3.43
CA GLU A 52 -2.48 0.45 2.90
C GLU A 52 -3.23 1.44 3.78
N LEU A 53 -3.87 2.42 3.16
CA LEU A 53 -4.84 3.31 3.80
C LEU A 53 -6.24 3.00 3.28
N ILE A 54 -7.13 2.54 4.15
CA ILE A 54 -8.51 2.19 3.82
C ILE A 54 -9.42 3.29 4.32
N ILE A 55 -10.13 3.97 3.42
CA ILE A 55 -11.10 5.01 3.76
C ILE A 55 -12.53 4.49 3.61
N GLY A 56 -13.50 5.14 4.24
CA GLY A 56 -14.92 4.83 4.09
C GLY A 56 -15.74 5.19 5.31
N GLU A 57 -17.06 5.02 5.21
CA GLU A 57 -17.98 5.25 6.32
C GLU A 57 -17.75 4.28 7.49
N PRO A 58 -18.12 4.63 8.71
CA PRO A 58 -18.05 3.73 9.86
C PRO A 58 -18.87 2.45 9.64
N GLY A 59 -18.35 1.31 10.13
CA GLY A 59 -19.08 0.04 10.10
C GLY A 59 -19.07 -0.70 8.75
N LEU A 60 -18.25 -0.28 7.79
CA LEU A 60 -18.14 -0.94 6.48
C LEU A 60 -17.05 -2.01 6.39
N GLY A 61 -16.51 -2.47 7.52
CA GLY A 61 -15.55 -3.56 7.53
C GLY A 61 -14.13 -3.17 7.07
N LYS A 62 -13.76 -1.89 7.18
CA LYS A 62 -12.42 -1.40 6.81
C LYS A 62 -11.30 -2.16 7.51
N THR A 63 -11.40 -2.28 8.83
CA THR A 63 -10.41 -2.97 9.66
C THR A 63 -10.51 -4.48 9.50
N THR A 64 -11.73 -4.98 9.28
CA THR A 64 -12.04 -6.41 9.19
C THR A 64 -11.29 -7.14 8.06
N SER A 65 -11.13 -6.52 6.89
CA SER A 65 -10.36 -7.11 5.78
C SER A 65 -8.89 -7.32 6.17
N ALA A 66 -8.27 -6.31 6.77
CA ALA A 66 -6.90 -6.36 7.26
C ALA A 66 -6.70 -7.38 8.39
N GLU A 67 -7.65 -7.46 9.32
CA GLU A 67 -7.65 -8.43 10.42
C GLU A 67 -7.67 -9.87 9.90
N TYR A 68 -8.56 -10.20 8.95
CA TYR A 68 -8.68 -11.54 8.42
C TYR A 68 -7.48 -11.92 7.54
N VAL A 69 -7.04 -11.02 6.67
CA VAL A 69 -5.82 -11.22 5.88
C VAL A 69 -4.63 -11.42 6.80
N GLY A 70 -4.44 -10.53 7.79
CA GLY A 70 -3.36 -10.62 8.76
C GLY A 70 -3.38 -11.91 9.56
N SER A 71 -4.56 -12.34 10.01
CA SER A 71 -4.72 -13.57 10.79
C SER A 71 -4.33 -14.81 9.98
N ILE A 72 -4.87 -14.98 8.78
CA ILE A 72 -4.65 -16.18 7.99
C ILE A 72 -3.27 -16.19 7.35
N LEU A 73 -2.90 -15.10 6.68
CA LEU A 73 -1.64 -15.01 5.93
C LEU A 73 -0.42 -15.17 6.84
N TYR A 74 -0.43 -14.50 8.01
CA TYR A 74 0.68 -14.52 8.96
C TYR A 74 0.53 -15.57 10.08
N ARG A 75 -0.57 -16.33 10.06
CA ARG A 75 -0.88 -17.39 11.05
C ARG A 75 -0.98 -16.88 12.49
N TYR A 76 -1.49 -15.67 12.69
CA TYR A 76 -1.77 -15.12 14.03
C TYR A 76 -3.25 -15.30 14.38
N PRO A 77 -3.60 -15.93 15.51
CA PRO A 77 -4.98 -15.96 15.95
C PRO A 77 -5.58 -14.56 16.07
N LEU A 78 -6.83 -14.40 15.69
CA LEU A 78 -7.50 -13.10 15.57
C LEU A 78 -7.46 -12.28 16.87
N GLY A 79 -7.51 -12.93 18.03
CA GLY A 79 -7.41 -12.25 19.33
C GLY A 79 -6.03 -11.60 19.58
N VAL A 80 -4.97 -12.13 18.96
CA VAL A 80 -3.64 -11.49 19.03
C VAL A 80 -3.60 -10.27 18.12
N ILE A 81 -4.18 -10.35 16.93
CA ILE A 81 -4.32 -9.20 16.02
C ILE A 81 -5.07 -8.07 16.74
N TRP A 82 -6.25 -8.32 17.29
CA TRP A 82 -7.02 -7.33 18.05
C TRP A 82 -6.25 -6.76 19.25
N GLY A 83 -5.49 -7.61 19.95
CA GLY A 83 -4.67 -7.18 21.09
C GLY A 83 -3.49 -6.28 20.71
N SER A 84 -3.08 -6.28 19.45
CA SER A 84 -1.98 -5.45 18.91
C SER A 84 -2.45 -4.21 18.18
N GLU A 85 -3.72 -4.09 17.85
CA GLU A 85 -4.29 -2.96 17.13
C GLU A 85 -4.17 -1.64 17.90
N VAL A 86 -3.84 -0.57 17.19
CA VAL A 86 -3.81 0.80 17.71
C VAL A 86 -5.08 1.50 17.26
N SER A 87 -5.99 1.77 18.21
CA SER A 87 -7.22 2.51 17.92
C SER A 87 -6.97 4.01 17.93
N GLY A 88 -7.44 4.72 16.92
CA GLY A 88 -7.35 6.16 16.81
C GLY A 88 -8.19 6.86 17.89
N HIS A 89 -7.51 7.46 18.83
CA HIS A 89 -8.13 8.22 19.90
C HIS A 89 -7.23 9.40 20.30
N PRO A 90 -7.80 10.59 20.60
CA PRO A 90 -6.99 11.76 21.00
C PRO A 90 -6.08 11.50 22.20
N GLU A 91 -6.50 10.65 23.13
CA GLU A 91 -5.75 10.28 24.33
C GLU A 91 -4.92 9.00 24.19
N GLN A 92 -4.70 8.53 22.95
CA GLN A 92 -3.90 7.33 22.68
C GLN A 92 -2.50 7.45 23.31
N THR A 93 -2.11 6.44 24.07
CA THR A 93 -0.84 6.45 24.81
C THR A 93 0.32 5.94 23.94
N GLU A 94 1.51 6.44 24.23
CA GLU A 94 2.77 5.98 23.63
C GLU A 94 3.06 4.52 23.96
N GLU A 95 2.68 4.08 25.17
CA GLU A 95 2.80 2.70 25.62
C GLU A 95 2.12 1.71 24.66
N LYS A 96 0.96 2.07 24.11
CA LYS A 96 0.20 1.22 23.20
C LYS A 96 0.84 1.17 21.80
N ILE A 97 1.47 2.26 21.36
CA ILE A 97 2.08 2.38 20.02
C ILE A 97 3.49 1.79 20.04
N ILE A 98 4.34 2.21 20.96
CA ILE A 98 5.76 1.82 20.99
C ILE A 98 6.04 0.83 22.11
N GLY A 99 5.81 1.23 23.35
CA GLY A 99 6.13 0.45 24.54
C GLY A 99 6.26 1.32 25.78
N ARG A 100 6.69 0.69 26.87
CA ARG A 100 6.83 1.35 28.16
C ARG A 100 8.11 0.93 28.88
N PRO A 101 8.61 1.73 29.85
CA PRO A 101 9.72 1.32 30.69
C PRO A 101 9.40 0.05 31.49
N HIS A 102 10.39 -0.83 31.62
CA HIS A 102 10.31 -1.97 32.53
C HIS A 102 10.52 -1.49 33.98
N LEU A 103 9.45 -1.32 34.76
CA LEU A 103 9.49 -0.71 36.09
C LEU A 103 10.48 -1.39 37.06
N GLY A 104 10.59 -2.73 36.99
CA GLY A 104 11.50 -3.49 37.85
C GLY A 104 12.99 -3.23 37.57
N GLU A 105 13.37 -2.98 36.34
CA GLU A 105 14.74 -2.63 35.95
C GLU A 105 15.01 -1.14 36.14
N LEU A 106 14.03 -0.28 35.88
CA LEU A 106 14.14 1.15 36.13
C LEU A 106 14.45 1.45 37.60
N ASN A 107 13.84 0.74 38.55
CA ASN A 107 14.13 0.85 40.00
C ASN A 107 15.56 0.43 40.36
N LYS A 108 16.25 -0.31 39.49
CA LYS A 108 17.67 -0.69 39.62
C LYS A 108 18.60 0.25 38.86
N GLY A 109 18.07 1.35 38.28
CA GLY A 109 18.82 2.30 37.47
C GLY A 109 19.17 1.80 36.06
N LYS A 110 18.45 0.79 35.54
CA LYS A 110 18.62 0.27 34.20
C LYS A 110 17.41 0.63 33.34
N GLU A 111 17.65 1.24 32.20
CA GLU A 111 16.63 1.48 31.19
C GLU A 111 16.44 0.20 30.39
N ARG A 112 15.20 -0.29 30.38
CA ARG A 112 14.77 -1.43 29.56
C ARG A 112 13.34 -1.19 29.09
N VAL A 113 13.06 -1.52 27.84
CA VAL A 113 11.75 -1.31 27.23
C VAL A 113 10.95 -2.61 27.19
N VAL A 114 9.68 -2.52 27.57
CA VAL A 114 8.66 -3.53 27.28
C VAL A 114 7.92 -3.04 26.04
N TRP A 115 8.27 -3.60 24.88
CA TRP A 115 7.70 -3.24 23.59
C TRP A 115 6.20 -3.59 23.50
N SER A 116 5.43 -2.74 22.83
CA SER A 116 4.01 -3.03 22.55
C SER A 116 3.85 -4.21 21.59
N ASN A 117 2.71 -4.88 21.63
CA ASN A 117 2.42 -5.93 20.64
C ASN A 117 2.43 -5.36 19.22
N PHE A 118 1.92 -4.13 19.04
CA PHE A 118 1.94 -3.44 17.75
C PHE A 118 3.35 -3.28 17.16
N ALA A 119 4.33 -2.91 17.98
CA ALA A 119 5.71 -2.80 17.52
C ALA A 119 6.33 -4.17 17.18
N GLN A 120 5.95 -5.23 17.92
CA GLN A 120 6.58 -6.56 17.83
C GLN A 120 6.08 -7.42 16.66
N ILE A 121 4.76 -7.50 16.41
CA ILE A 121 4.22 -8.45 15.42
C ILE A 121 4.29 -7.89 13.98
N PRO A 122 4.31 -8.79 12.95
CA PRO A 122 4.44 -8.37 11.56
C PRO A 122 3.15 -7.79 10.94
N VAL A 123 2.02 -7.88 11.60
CA VAL A 123 0.75 -7.29 11.15
C VAL A 123 0.47 -6.05 11.99
N LYS A 124 0.53 -4.89 11.37
CA LYS A 124 0.29 -3.60 12.04
C LYS A 124 -1.02 -3.00 11.57
N ILE A 125 -1.97 -2.85 12.49
CA ILE A 125 -3.27 -2.25 12.20
C ILE A 125 -3.44 -0.98 13.04
N VAL A 126 -3.76 0.13 12.36
CA VAL A 126 -4.09 1.40 13.00
C VAL A 126 -5.51 1.78 12.59
N ASP A 127 -6.47 1.55 13.48
CA ASP A 127 -7.86 1.92 13.22
C ASP A 127 -8.09 3.41 13.46
N GLU A 128 -8.82 4.06 12.55
CA GLU A 128 -9.14 5.50 12.60
C GLU A 128 -7.92 6.42 12.79
N ILE A 129 -6.85 6.21 12.01
CA ILE A 129 -5.56 6.94 12.13
C ILE A 129 -5.73 8.47 12.14
N ASN A 130 -6.76 8.98 11.46
CA ASN A 130 -7.09 10.41 11.41
C ASN A 130 -7.72 10.95 12.70
N ARG A 131 -7.96 10.13 13.72
CA ARG A 131 -8.32 10.58 15.09
C ARG A 131 -7.11 10.71 16.01
N LEU A 132 -5.94 10.23 15.59
CA LEU A 132 -4.71 10.41 16.35
C LEU A 132 -4.20 11.84 16.26
N PRO A 133 -3.69 12.43 17.36
CA PRO A 133 -2.95 13.70 17.30
C PRO A 133 -1.71 13.58 16.40
N GLU A 134 -1.28 14.69 15.82
CA GLU A 134 -0.10 14.74 14.93
C GLU A 134 1.17 14.15 15.58
N THR A 135 1.35 14.33 16.89
CA THR A 135 2.47 13.75 17.63
C THR A 135 2.46 12.22 17.60
N LYS A 136 1.29 11.60 17.70
CA LYS A 136 1.14 10.13 17.63
C LYS A 136 1.24 9.61 16.20
N GLN A 137 0.73 10.37 15.23
CA GLN A 137 0.95 10.08 13.82
C GLN A 137 2.46 10.11 13.49
N SER A 138 3.21 11.07 14.02
CA SER A 138 4.67 11.16 13.85
C SER A 138 5.42 10.00 14.50
N MET A 139 4.95 9.47 15.64
CA MET A 139 5.52 8.27 16.26
C MET A 139 5.36 7.05 15.36
N ILE A 140 4.15 6.84 14.82
CA ILE A 140 3.89 5.76 13.85
C ILE A 140 4.77 5.94 12.63
N LEU A 141 4.83 7.16 12.08
CA LEU A 141 5.66 7.48 10.94
C LEU A 141 7.13 7.06 11.12
N ASN A 142 7.72 7.38 12.27
CA ASN A 142 9.12 7.05 12.56
C ASN A 142 9.34 5.53 12.57
N GLY A 143 8.44 4.78 13.20
CA GLY A 143 8.50 3.31 13.24
C GLY A 143 8.29 2.66 11.87
N VAL A 144 7.31 3.15 11.09
CA VAL A 144 6.95 2.55 9.79
C VAL A 144 7.80 3.02 8.60
N ASP A 145 8.67 4.00 8.76
CA ASP A 145 9.54 4.45 7.67
C ASP A 145 10.68 3.45 7.40
N ARG A 146 11.28 2.92 8.46
CA ARG A 146 12.44 2.03 8.38
C ARG A 146 12.31 0.76 9.22
N GLY A 147 11.15 0.48 9.78
CA GLY A 147 10.97 -0.64 10.72
C GLY A 147 11.69 -0.47 12.06
N ASN A 148 12.18 0.74 12.37
CA ASN A 148 12.94 1.03 13.58
C ASN A 148 12.04 1.71 14.61
N TRP A 149 11.78 1.00 15.70
CA TRP A 149 11.02 1.51 16.85
C TRP A 149 11.97 1.90 17.94
N GLU A 150 12.08 3.19 18.22
CA GLU A 150 12.98 3.73 19.22
C GLU A 150 12.20 4.22 20.44
N TYR A 151 12.61 3.80 21.63
CA TYR A 151 12.07 4.27 22.89
C TYR A 151 13.13 4.20 23.99
N LEU A 152 13.27 5.28 24.78
CA LEU A 152 14.42 5.45 25.66
C LEU A 152 15.72 5.29 24.87
N ASN A 153 16.65 4.46 25.30
CA ASN A 153 17.91 4.21 24.59
C ASN A 153 17.92 2.82 23.89
N GLU A 154 16.74 2.21 23.70
CA GLU A 154 16.60 0.92 23.01
C GLU A 154 15.96 1.08 21.65
N ILE A 155 16.40 0.26 20.71
CA ILE A 155 15.86 0.18 19.34
C ILE A 155 15.38 -1.25 19.10
N LEU A 156 14.11 -1.37 18.68
CA LEU A 156 13.55 -2.59 18.14
C LEU A 156 13.54 -2.50 16.60
N ILE A 157 14.17 -3.45 15.93
CA ILE A 157 14.13 -3.56 14.46
C ILE A 157 13.08 -4.59 14.10
N ASN A 158 12.05 -4.13 13.39
CA ASN A 158 11.00 -4.96 12.81
C ASN A 158 10.63 -4.35 11.47
N ASP A 159 11.31 -4.76 10.41
CA ASP A 159 11.19 -4.27 9.04
C ASP A 159 10.39 -5.20 8.12
N GLU A 160 10.09 -6.43 8.57
CA GLU A 160 9.27 -7.41 7.87
C GLU A 160 7.80 -7.35 8.32
N TYR A 161 7.08 -6.30 7.93
CA TYR A 161 5.68 -6.14 8.34
C TYR A 161 4.81 -5.56 7.22
N SER A 162 3.49 -5.74 7.35
CA SER A 162 2.48 -5.02 6.59
C SER A 162 1.75 -4.03 7.50
N LEU A 163 1.47 -2.83 7.00
CA LEU A 163 0.72 -1.80 7.70
C LEU A 163 -0.64 -1.58 7.03
N PHE A 164 -1.67 -1.68 7.84
CA PHE A 164 -3.04 -1.35 7.46
C PHE A 164 -3.52 -0.20 8.34
N ALA A 165 -3.91 0.89 7.74
CA ALA A 165 -4.52 1.99 8.47
C ALA A 165 -5.92 2.25 7.94
N THR A 166 -6.86 2.57 8.82
CA THR A 166 -8.19 2.99 8.41
C THR A 166 -8.41 4.46 8.71
N ALA A 167 -9.25 5.11 7.93
CA ALA A 167 -9.71 6.46 8.20
C ALA A 167 -11.19 6.59 7.83
N ASN A 168 -11.93 7.35 8.63
CA ASN A 168 -13.27 7.78 8.24
C ASN A 168 -13.16 9.01 7.34
N TYR A 169 -14.20 9.30 6.55
CA TYR A 169 -14.33 10.59 5.91
C TYR A 169 -14.29 11.69 6.96
N GLN A 170 -13.85 12.91 6.58
CA GLN A 170 -13.72 14.01 7.53
C GLN A 170 -15.04 14.30 8.21
N ASP A 171 -15.10 14.05 9.52
CA ASP A 171 -16.18 14.40 10.42
C ASP A 171 -15.68 15.32 11.56
N ARG A 172 -16.56 15.68 12.47
CA ARG A 172 -16.20 16.47 13.66
C ARG A 172 -15.35 15.60 14.60
N GLY A 173 -14.07 15.97 14.78
CA GLY A 173 -13.10 15.26 15.64
C GLY A 173 -12.04 14.46 14.89
N THR A 174 -12.00 14.53 13.56
CA THR A 174 -10.88 14.01 12.78
C THR A 174 -9.80 15.07 12.59
N ASN A 175 -8.55 14.66 12.69
CA ASN A 175 -7.38 15.45 12.31
C ASN A 175 -7.02 15.15 10.85
N THR A 176 -6.33 16.07 10.20
CA THR A 176 -5.71 15.76 8.92
C THR A 176 -4.55 14.80 9.14
N ILE A 177 -4.45 13.75 8.32
CA ILE A 177 -3.25 12.91 8.32
C ILE A 177 -2.08 13.75 7.85
N ILE A 178 -0.98 13.77 8.61
CA ILE A 178 0.19 14.58 8.27
C ILE A 178 0.76 14.17 6.91
N ALA A 179 1.11 15.15 6.08
CA ALA A 179 1.55 14.90 4.70
C ALA A 179 2.73 13.90 4.59
N PRO A 180 3.75 13.93 5.48
CA PRO A 180 4.80 12.93 5.44
C PRO A 180 4.32 11.50 5.71
N LEU A 181 3.28 11.30 6.51
CA LEU A 181 2.73 9.97 6.80
C LEU A 181 1.86 9.47 5.65
N ILE A 182 1.01 10.34 5.08
CA ILE A 182 0.15 9.95 3.97
C ILE A 182 0.95 9.53 2.73
N ASP A 183 2.07 10.19 2.43
CA ASP A 183 2.97 9.82 1.32
C ASP A 183 3.66 8.45 1.52
N ARG A 184 3.66 7.90 2.74
CA ARG A 184 4.24 6.59 3.03
C ARG A 184 3.29 5.42 2.82
N PHE A 185 2.00 5.68 2.72
CA PHE A 185 1.09 4.65 2.28
C PHE A 185 1.32 4.35 0.79
N ASP A 186 1.33 3.08 0.44
CA ASP A 186 1.52 2.66 -0.94
C ASP A 186 0.24 2.84 -1.75
N VAL A 187 -0.89 2.48 -1.16
CA VAL A 187 -2.21 2.54 -1.80
C VAL A 187 -3.27 3.14 -0.89
N LEU A 188 -4.26 3.79 -1.50
CA LEU A 188 -5.48 4.26 -0.86
C LEU A 188 -6.69 3.57 -1.47
N ILE A 189 -7.48 2.90 -0.64
CA ILE A 189 -8.63 2.11 -1.04
C ILE A 189 -9.88 2.62 -0.33
N GLU A 190 -11.04 2.49 -0.98
CA GLU A 190 -12.33 2.75 -0.36
C GLU A 190 -13.04 1.44 -0.01
N SER A 191 -13.40 1.27 1.25
CA SER A 191 -14.33 0.23 1.67
C SER A 191 -15.78 0.70 1.45
N ARG A 192 -16.53 -0.06 0.64
CA ARG A 192 -17.89 0.29 0.22
C ARG A 192 -18.94 -0.53 0.93
N HIS A 193 -20.14 0.03 1.01
CA HIS A 193 -21.30 -0.68 1.56
C HIS A 193 -21.65 -1.89 0.68
N PRO A 194 -21.79 -3.10 1.27
CA PRO A 194 -22.03 -4.35 0.51
C PRO A 194 -23.41 -4.40 -0.18
N GLY A 195 -24.28 -3.46 0.12
CA GLY A 195 -25.67 -3.47 -0.30
C GLY A 195 -26.58 -4.11 0.77
N SER A 196 -27.88 -3.76 0.72
CA SER A 196 -28.85 -4.13 1.76
C SER A 196 -29.01 -5.64 1.97
N ASN A 197 -28.97 -6.43 0.89
CA ASN A 197 -29.15 -7.86 0.97
C ASN A 197 -27.96 -8.54 1.67
N ILE A 198 -26.73 -8.18 1.30
CA ILE A 198 -25.50 -8.73 1.92
C ILE A 198 -25.43 -8.25 3.38
N ALA A 199 -25.69 -6.97 3.65
CA ALA A 199 -25.73 -6.44 5.01
C ALA A 199 -26.72 -7.19 5.92
N TYR A 200 -27.87 -7.60 5.39
CA TYR A 200 -28.83 -8.44 6.11
C TYR A 200 -28.26 -9.83 6.43
N ILE A 201 -27.56 -10.43 5.47
CA ILE A 201 -26.91 -11.76 5.66
C ILE A 201 -25.84 -11.66 6.74
N ILE A 202 -24.96 -10.65 6.66
CA ILE A 202 -23.92 -10.37 7.67
C ILE A 202 -24.54 -10.28 9.08
N GLY A 203 -25.63 -9.52 9.21
CA GLY A 203 -26.33 -9.38 10.50
C GLY A 203 -26.95 -10.68 11.02
N LYS A 204 -27.36 -11.61 10.12
CA LYS A 204 -27.92 -12.90 10.49
C LYS A 204 -26.86 -13.92 10.90
N GLU A 205 -25.70 -13.88 10.26
CA GLU A 205 -24.62 -14.84 10.47
C GLU A 205 -23.62 -14.44 11.56
N ALA A 206 -23.81 -13.28 12.19
CA ALA A 206 -22.97 -12.83 13.30
C ALA A 206 -22.94 -13.86 14.42
N SER A 207 -21.84 -14.63 14.51
CA SER A 207 -21.63 -15.70 15.49
C SER A 207 -20.68 -15.24 16.60
N SER A 208 -20.91 -15.73 17.82
CA SER A 208 -20.00 -15.52 18.95
C SER A 208 -18.67 -16.29 18.81
N ASN A 209 -18.65 -17.36 18.01
CA ASN A 209 -17.48 -18.20 17.77
C ASN A 209 -16.89 -17.93 16.39
N HIS A 210 -15.89 -17.04 16.35
CA HIS A 210 -15.19 -16.74 15.09
C HIS A 210 -14.15 -17.83 14.76
N PRO A 211 -14.10 -18.38 13.52
CA PRO A 211 -13.25 -19.52 13.19
C PRO A 211 -11.74 -19.24 13.30
N LEU A 212 -11.34 -17.95 13.25
CA LEU A 212 -9.95 -17.52 13.39
C LEU A 212 -9.56 -17.25 14.86
N ARG A 213 -10.44 -17.51 15.84
CA ARG A 213 -10.15 -17.40 17.27
C ARG A 213 -9.66 -18.73 17.81
N HIS A 214 -8.61 -18.71 18.60
CA HIS A 214 -8.12 -19.88 19.32
C HIS A 214 -7.59 -19.49 20.70
N PRO A 215 -8.42 -19.52 21.77
CA PRO A 215 -8.09 -18.98 23.09
C PRO A 215 -6.79 -19.49 23.70
N GLN A 216 -6.42 -20.76 23.45
CA GLN A 216 -5.18 -21.33 23.97
C GLN A 216 -3.97 -20.70 23.30
N TYR A 217 -3.91 -20.65 21.96
CA TYR A 217 -2.79 -20.04 21.23
C TYR A 217 -2.74 -18.52 21.41
N GLU A 218 -3.88 -17.85 21.53
CA GLU A 218 -3.94 -16.43 21.88
C GLU A 218 -3.28 -16.15 23.23
N LYS A 219 -3.62 -16.94 24.24
CA LYS A 219 -3.01 -16.81 25.59
C LYS A 219 -1.51 -17.05 25.58
N GLU A 220 -1.06 -18.07 24.88
CA GLU A 220 0.36 -18.43 24.77
C GLU A 220 1.16 -17.33 24.05
N LEU A 221 0.67 -16.84 22.90
CA LEU A 221 1.30 -15.73 22.17
C LEU A 221 1.36 -14.46 23.02
N HIS A 222 0.28 -14.11 23.73
CA HIS A 222 0.29 -12.96 24.63
C HIS A 222 1.31 -13.11 25.77
N GLN A 223 1.52 -14.31 26.29
CA GLN A 223 2.54 -14.57 27.33
C GLN A 223 3.96 -14.41 26.76
N ILE A 224 4.21 -14.92 25.54
CA ILE A 224 5.49 -14.78 24.85
C ILE A 224 5.80 -13.30 24.59
N LEU A 225 4.87 -12.57 23.96
CA LEU A 225 5.07 -11.17 23.59
C LEU A 225 5.29 -10.24 24.80
N ARG A 226 4.64 -10.52 25.94
CA ARG A 226 4.78 -9.77 27.19
C ARG A 226 5.95 -10.23 28.07
N GLY A 227 6.55 -11.36 27.76
CA GLY A 227 7.66 -11.93 28.51
C GLY A 227 8.94 -11.09 28.45
N ASP A 228 9.91 -11.41 29.31
CA ASP A 228 11.15 -10.64 29.48
C ASP A 228 12.30 -11.10 28.57
N LYS A 229 12.04 -11.99 27.62
CA LYS A 229 13.05 -12.49 26.68
C LYS A 229 13.45 -11.43 25.66
N PRO A 230 14.68 -11.52 25.08
CA PRO A 230 15.06 -10.72 23.92
C PRO A 230 14.07 -10.87 22.74
N TYR A 231 13.98 -9.84 21.90
CA TYR A 231 13.01 -9.80 20.80
C TYR A 231 13.12 -10.99 19.86
N GLU A 232 14.32 -11.34 19.44
CA GLU A 232 14.59 -12.46 18.51
C GLU A 232 14.14 -13.80 19.10
N GLU A 233 14.38 -14.02 20.40
CA GLU A 233 13.94 -15.23 21.08
C GLU A 233 12.41 -15.30 21.20
N LYS A 234 11.76 -14.15 21.48
CA LYS A 234 10.30 -14.06 21.48
C LYS A 234 9.70 -14.38 20.13
N MET A 235 10.29 -13.82 19.04
CA MET A 235 9.79 -14.06 17.68
C MET A 235 9.96 -15.52 17.26
N THR A 236 11.05 -16.16 17.63
CA THR A 236 11.27 -17.60 17.39
C THR A 236 10.21 -18.46 18.11
N LEU A 237 9.92 -18.14 19.37
CA LEU A 237 8.88 -18.84 20.12
C LEU A 237 7.47 -18.57 19.57
N ALA A 238 7.20 -17.32 19.20
CA ALA A 238 5.92 -16.92 18.60
C ALA A 238 5.69 -17.64 17.27
N GLU A 239 6.71 -17.73 16.40
CA GLU A 239 6.63 -18.48 15.14
C GLU A 239 6.27 -19.95 15.37
N GLY A 240 6.80 -20.59 16.42
CA GLY A 240 6.40 -21.93 16.81
C GLY A 240 4.91 -22.07 17.09
N VAL A 241 4.32 -21.14 17.85
CA VAL A 241 2.87 -21.14 18.14
C VAL A 241 2.06 -20.77 16.89
N CYS A 242 2.55 -19.84 16.07
CA CYS A 242 1.93 -19.48 14.79
C CYS A 242 1.88 -20.67 13.82
N ASN A 243 2.90 -21.53 13.81
CA ASN A 243 2.91 -22.75 13.01
C ASN A 243 1.84 -23.74 13.50
N LEU A 244 1.69 -23.92 14.82
CA LEU A 244 0.60 -24.74 15.37
C LEU A 244 -0.79 -24.20 15.01
N PHE A 245 -0.96 -22.89 15.04
CA PHE A 245 -2.20 -22.27 14.57
C PHE A 245 -2.40 -22.42 13.06
N GLY A 246 -1.34 -22.37 12.28
CA GLY A 246 -1.35 -22.66 10.84
C GLY A 246 -1.82 -24.11 10.55
N ASP A 247 -1.33 -25.09 11.32
CA ASP A 247 -1.78 -26.48 11.23
C ASP A 247 -3.27 -26.62 11.59
N TYR A 248 -3.71 -25.92 12.63
CA TYR A 248 -5.14 -25.83 12.99
C TYR A 248 -5.99 -25.25 11.85
N LEU A 249 -5.56 -24.15 11.21
CA LEU A 249 -6.28 -23.57 10.06
C LEU A 249 -6.35 -24.56 8.88
N LYS A 250 -5.28 -25.29 8.62
CA LYS A 250 -5.23 -26.30 7.56
C LYS A 250 -6.17 -27.46 7.84
N GLU A 251 -6.15 -27.99 9.06
CA GLU A 251 -6.97 -29.16 9.44
C GLU A 251 -8.46 -28.84 9.50
N HIS A 252 -8.84 -27.66 10.02
CA HIS A 252 -10.24 -27.33 10.30
C HIS A 252 -10.91 -26.48 9.21
N LEU A 253 -10.13 -25.66 8.49
CA LEU A 253 -10.66 -24.72 7.50
C LEU A 253 -10.12 -24.98 6.08
N GLY A 254 -9.16 -25.88 5.93
CA GLY A 254 -8.49 -26.12 4.65
C GLY A 254 -7.62 -24.94 4.18
N LEU A 255 -7.17 -24.07 5.10
CA LEU A 255 -6.42 -22.87 4.79
C LEU A 255 -4.94 -23.02 5.12
N GLU A 256 -4.10 -22.62 4.20
CA GLU A 256 -2.65 -22.61 4.41
C GLU A 256 -2.12 -21.17 4.36
N GLY A 257 -1.86 -20.56 5.53
CA GLY A 257 -1.09 -19.33 5.60
C GLY A 257 0.40 -19.56 5.31
N LEU A 258 1.20 -18.49 5.34
CA LEU A 258 2.63 -18.53 5.04
C LEU A 258 3.46 -18.41 6.32
N ASN A 259 4.48 -19.27 6.49
CA ASN A 259 5.52 -19.07 7.49
C ASN A 259 6.50 -17.97 7.03
N LYS A 260 7.49 -17.62 7.86
CA LYS A 260 8.45 -16.56 7.56
C LYS A 260 9.22 -16.81 6.26
N ASP A 261 9.74 -18.03 6.07
CA ASP A 261 10.53 -18.40 4.89
C ASP A 261 9.65 -18.40 3.62
N GLU A 262 8.43 -18.91 3.71
CA GLU A 262 7.47 -18.88 2.60
C GLU A 262 7.11 -17.44 2.19
N ARG A 263 6.96 -16.51 3.15
CA ARG A 263 6.75 -15.07 2.84
C ARG A 263 7.94 -14.45 2.12
N ASN A 264 9.16 -14.85 2.46
CA ASN A 264 10.37 -14.40 1.76
C ASN A 264 10.40 -14.93 0.33
N ASN A 265 10.14 -16.22 0.13
CA ASN A 265 10.07 -16.83 -1.18
C ASN A 265 9.00 -16.18 -2.09
N VAL A 266 7.82 -15.89 -1.54
CA VAL A 266 6.76 -15.17 -2.27
C VAL A 266 7.24 -13.79 -2.71
N ASN A 267 7.92 -13.06 -1.82
CA ASN A 267 8.45 -11.75 -2.17
C ASN A 267 9.54 -11.82 -3.26
N GLU A 268 10.42 -12.81 -3.20
CA GLU A 268 11.42 -13.07 -4.24
C GLU A 268 10.76 -13.40 -5.59
N GLU A 269 9.75 -14.28 -5.61
CA GLU A 269 9.02 -14.62 -6.84
C GLU A 269 8.33 -13.39 -7.46
N MET A 270 7.72 -12.50 -6.64
CA MET A 270 7.07 -11.29 -7.13
C MET A 270 8.06 -10.32 -7.79
N VAL A 271 9.23 -10.11 -7.16
CA VAL A 271 10.26 -9.18 -7.67
C VAL A 271 10.83 -9.65 -9.02
N GLU A 272 10.83 -10.95 -9.30
CA GLU A 272 11.29 -11.51 -10.58
C GLU A 272 10.32 -11.29 -11.74
N ILE A 273 9.08 -10.86 -11.50
CA ILE A 273 8.10 -10.60 -12.58
C ILE A 273 8.43 -9.26 -13.23
N ASP A 274 8.83 -9.30 -14.50
CA ASP A 274 9.23 -8.12 -15.24
C ASP A 274 8.04 -7.41 -15.90
N PHE A 275 8.24 -6.12 -16.12
CA PHE A 275 7.34 -5.28 -16.93
C PHE A 275 7.69 -5.45 -18.39
N ASP A 276 6.69 -5.64 -19.24
CA ASP A 276 6.90 -5.59 -20.68
C ASP A 276 7.32 -4.18 -21.17
N LEU A 277 7.76 -4.08 -22.41
CA LEU A 277 8.26 -2.80 -22.95
C LEU A 277 7.16 -1.73 -22.99
N ASP A 278 5.94 -2.12 -23.34
CA ASP A 278 4.79 -1.22 -23.40
C ASP A 278 4.43 -0.67 -22.02
N THR A 279 4.37 -1.53 -21.04
CA THR A 279 4.08 -1.16 -19.66
C THR A 279 5.15 -0.25 -19.08
N ASN A 280 6.42 -0.53 -19.35
CA ASN A 280 7.54 0.35 -18.99
C ASN A 280 7.39 1.75 -19.63
N ALA A 281 7.02 1.81 -20.90
CA ALA A 281 6.83 3.09 -21.59
C ALA A 281 5.64 3.86 -21.02
N PHE A 282 4.52 3.19 -20.77
CA PHE A 282 3.34 3.78 -20.17
C PHE A 282 3.61 4.36 -18.76
N VAL A 283 4.30 3.61 -17.90
CA VAL A 283 4.66 4.09 -16.56
C VAL A 283 5.58 5.30 -16.61
N ARG A 284 6.59 5.30 -17.51
CA ARG A 284 7.51 6.44 -17.67
C ARG A 284 6.81 7.68 -18.17
N MET A 285 5.88 7.52 -19.12
CA MET A 285 5.06 8.61 -19.62
C MET A 285 4.21 9.20 -18.47
N ALA A 286 3.56 8.35 -17.67
CA ALA A 286 2.78 8.79 -16.53
C ALA A 286 3.64 9.56 -15.51
N LEU A 287 4.84 9.07 -15.23
CA LEU A 287 5.78 9.74 -14.31
C LEU A 287 6.26 11.08 -14.87
N ALA A 288 6.53 11.18 -16.17
CA ALA A 288 6.92 12.44 -16.82
C ALA A 288 5.81 13.49 -16.71
N GLU A 289 4.55 13.12 -16.97
CA GLU A 289 3.41 14.04 -16.79
C GLU A 289 3.21 14.51 -15.34
N LEU A 290 3.56 13.67 -14.37
CA LEU A 290 3.39 13.99 -12.95
C LEU A 290 4.58 14.73 -12.33
N SER A 291 5.74 14.75 -12.99
CA SER A 291 6.99 15.26 -12.41
C SER A 291 7.59 16.41 -13.16
N PHE A 292 7.41 16.43 -14.49
CA PHE A 292 8.11 17.39 -15.36
C PHE A 292 7.32 18.67 -15.57
N CYS A 293 8.05 19.79 -15.64
CA CYS A 293 7.55 21.08 -16.08
C CYS A 293 8.46 21.64 -17.18
N HIS A 294 7.90 21.98 -18.32
CA HIS A 294 8.64 22.54 -19.48
C HIS A 294 9.55 23.71 -19.09
N LYS A 295 9.05 24.63 -18.26
CA LYS A 295 9.81 25.82 -17.87
C LYS A 295 10.88 25.54 -16.82
N TYR A 296 10.52 24.80 -15.79
CA TYR A 296 11.35 24.63 -14.58
C TYR A 296 12.10 23.31 -14.54
N GLY A 297 11.83 22.40 -15.45
CA GLY A 297 12.32 21.02 -15.42
C GLY A 297 11.52 20.16 -14.46
N GLN A 298 11.95 20.09 -13.19
CA GLN A 298 11.16 19.45 -12.16
C GLN A 298 10.01 20.34 -11.72
N LYS A 299 8.78 19.79 -11.65
CA LYS A 299 7.62 20.51 -11.16
C LYS A 299 7.73 20.75 -9.64
N ARG A 300 7.37 21.97 -9.22
CA ARG A 300 7.38 22.39 -7.81
C ARG A 300 6.04 22.98 -7.39
N SER A 301 5.60 22.68 -6.18
CA SER A 301 4.29 23.11 -5.66
C SER A 301 4.12 24.61 -5.51
N VAL A 302 5.22 25.35 -5.37
CA VAL A 302 5.23 26.82 -5.21
C VAL A 302 5.24 27.58 -6.54
N GLU A 303 5.44 26.87 -7.65
CA GLU A 303 5.55 27.49 -8.98
C GLU A 303 4.19 27.45 -9.68
N VAL A 304 3.81 28.56 -10.27
CA VAL A 304 2.54 28.70 -11.01
C VAL A 304 2.83 28.51 -12.49
N CYS A 305 1.95 27.76 -13.18
CA CYS A 305 2.02 27.66 -14.63
C CYS A 305 1.73 29.02 -15.25
N GLU A 306 2.61 29.45 -16.16
CA GLU A 306 2.49 30.74 -16.84
C GLU A 306 1.60 30.67 -18.08
N GLU A 307 1.11 31.83 -18.52
CA GLU A 307 0.46 31.98 -19.80
C GLU A 307 1.42 31.59 -20.94
N GLY A 308 0.91 30.86 -21.93
CA GLY A 308 1.72 30.37 -23.06
C GLY A 308 2.33 29.00 -22.87
N CYS A 309 2.08 28.30 -21.74
CA CYS A 309 2.44 26.89 -21.61
C CYS A 309 1.59 26.05 -22.59
N HIS A 310 2.24 25.26 -23.45
CA HIS A 310 1.53 24.39 -24.40
C HIS A 310 1.09 23.06 -23.82
N TYR A 311 1.52 22.72 -22.59
CA TYR A 311 1.12 21.49 -21.90
C TYR A 311 -0.20 21.63 -21.10
N THR A 312 -1.14 22.45 -21.56
CA THR A 312 -2.41 22.67 -20.84
C THR A 312 -3.33 21.45 -20.81
N GLY A 313 -3.15 20.50 -21.72
CA GLY A 313 -3.87 19.23 -21.78
C GLY A 313 -3.23 18.10 -20.98
N TYR A 314 -2.07 18.31 -20.38
CA TYR A 314 -1.34 17.27 -19.65
C TYR A 314 -1.49 17.43 -18.13
N LEU A 315 -1.33 16.33 -17.39
CA LEU A 315 -1.49 16.34 -15.93
C LEU A 315 -0.58 17.34 -15.21
N CYS A 316 0.63 17.59 -15.74
CA CYS A 316 1.53 18.60 -15.16
C CYS A 316 0.87 19.98 -15.05
N HIS A 317 -0.09 20.32 -15.91
CA HIS A 317 -0.85 21.57 -15.84
C HIS A 317 -1.95 21.55 -14.77
N HIS A 318 -2.48 20.38 -14.43
CA HIS A 318 -3.64 20.19 -13.54
C HIS A 318 -3.26 19.96 -12.07
N ILE A 319 -2.00 19.65 -11.77
CA ILE A 319 -1.53 19.33 -10.43
C ILE A 319 -0.70 20.46 -9.82
N LYS A 320 -0.71 20.53 -8.46
CA LYS A 320 0.06 21.51 -7.68
C LYS A 320 1.44 21.02 -7.26
N ASN A 321 1.60 19.71 -7.05
CA ASN A 321 2.83 19.09 -6.55
C ASN A 321 3.50 18.21 -7.59
N CYS A 322 4.74 17.85 -7.33
CA CYS A 322 5.46 16.80 -8.07
C CYS A 322 5.19 15.44 -7.42
N ALA A 323 5.17 14.37 -8.22
CA ALA A 323 5.14 13.00 -7.72
C ALA A 323 6.43 12.70 -6.93
N SER A 324 6.29 12.03 -5.79
CA SER A 324 7.42 11.56 -5.00
C SER A 324 8.03 10.29 -5.61
N ASN A 325 9.31 10.01 -5.30
CA ASN A 325 9.98 8.77 -5.72
C ASN A 325 9.33 7.49 -5.13
N ARG A 326 8.42 7.60 -4.18
CA ARG A 326 7.62 6.48 -3.68
C ARG A 326 6.56 6.01 -4.66
N LEU A 327 6.10 6.91 -5.52
CA LEU A 327 5.09 6.58 -6.53
C LEU A 327 5.51 5.43 -7.44
N PRO A 328 6.64 5.51 -8.18
CA PRO A 328 7.07 4.41 -9.04
C PRO A 328 7.37 3.12 -8.28
N ILE A 329 7.85 3.21 -7.03
CA ILE A 329 8.10 2.05 -6.18
C ILE A 329 6.78 1.34 -5.85
N SER A 330 5.77 2.09 -5.41
CA SER A 330 4.46 1.52 -5.08
C SER A 330 3.75 0.95 -6.32
N ILE A 331 3.81 1.64 -7.48
CA ILE A 331 3.28 1.11 -8.75
C ILE A 331 3.92 -0.23 -9.07
N ARG A 332 5.27 -0.30 -9.04
CA ARG A 332 6.00 -1.52 -9.37
C ARG A 332 5.62 -2.67 -8.43
N ASN A 333 5.72 -2.45 -7.12
CA ASN A 333 5.48 -3.50 -6.13
C ASN A 333 4.05 -4.08 -6.21
N TYR A 334 3.03 -3.21 -6.33
CA TYR A 334 1.66 -3.68 -6.38
C TYR A 334 1.27 -4.27 -7.73
N ALA A 335 1.83 -3.78 -8.84
CA ALA A 335 1.59 -4.37 -10.16
C ALA A 335 2.25 -5.75 -10.28
N GLN A 336 3.46 -5.94 -9.75
CA GLN A 336 4.13 -7.24 -9.66
C GLN A 336 3.35 -8.21 -8.75
N ALA A 337 2.90 -7.75 -7.59
CA ALA A 337 2.09 -8.56 -6.68
C ALA A 337 0.75 -8.98 -7.32
N LEU A 338 0.12 -8.08 -8.08
CA LEU A 338 -1.13 -8.38 -8.79
C LEU A 338 -0.91 -9.38 -9.93
N ALA A 339 0.11 -9.19 -10.78
CA ALA A 339 0.45 -10.12 -11.85
C ALA A 339 0.80 -11.50 -11.29
N TRP A 340 1.58 -11.55 -10.21
CA TRP A 340 1.91 -12.78 -9.51
C TRP A 340 0.66 -13.47 -8.94
N PHE A 341 -0.25 -12.73 -8.32
CA PHE A 341 -1.52 -13.26 -7.80
C PHE A 341 -2.42 -13.83 -8.89
N LEU A 342 -2.42 -13.20 -10.09
CA LEU A 342 -3.17 -13.66 -11.26
C LEU A 342 -2.49 -14.79 -12.03
N GLU A 343 -1.29 -15.21 -11.61
CA GLU A 343 -0.48 -16.25 -12.25
C GLU A 343 0.02 -15.83 -13.65
N ASP A 344 0.17 -14.51 -13.88
CA ASP A 344 0.70 -13.98 -15.13
C ASP A 344 2.23 -14.03 -15.17
N ASP A 345 2.80 -14.27 -16.36
CA ASP A 345 4.26 -14.37 -16.56
C ASP A 345 4.96 -12.99 -16.54
N GLY A 346 4.21 -11.88 -16.67
CA GLY A 346 4.73 -10.52 -16.69
C GLY A 346 3.68 -9.49 -16.31
N VAL A 347 4.15 -8.29 -15.97
CA VAL A 347 3.28 -7.13 -15.72
C VAL A 347 2.96 -6.45 -17.05
N ASP A 348 1.69 -6.37 -17.39
CA ASP A 348 1.17 -5.63 -18.54
C ASP A 348 0.44 -4.33 -18.13
N ILE A 349 -0.02 -3.56 -19.11
CA ILE A 349 -0.68 -2.27 -18.91
C ILE A 349 -2.00 -2.41 -18.10
N GLU A 350 -2.73 -3.52 -18.20
CA GLU A 350 -3.97 -3.71 -17.45
C GLU A 350 -3.72 -3.77 -15.95
N HIS A 351 -2.64 -4.46 -15.53
CA HIS A 351 -2.22 -4.47 -14.11
C HIS A 351 -1.93 -3.06 -13.62
N VAL A 352 -1.16 -2.30 -14.39
CA VAL A 352 -0.75 -0.95 -13.99
C VAL A 352 -1.94 0.02 -13.98
N ARG A 353 -2.86 -0.07 -14.94
CA ARG A 353 -4.07 0.75 -14.98
C ARG A 353 -4.98 0.52 -13.77
N LEU A 354 -5.03 -0.71 -13.26
CA LEU A 354 -5.76 -0.99 -12.03
C LEU A 354 -5.07 -0.37 -10.80
N ILE A 355 -3.74 -0.42 -10.74
CA ILE A 355 -2.96 0.00 -9.57
C ILE A 355 -2.78 1.52 -9.48
N ILE A 356 -2.47 2.21 -10.58
CA ILE A 356 -2.14 3.64 -10.59
C ILE A 356 -3.15 4.52 -9.86
N PRO A 357 -4.49 4.40 -10.04
CA PRO A 357 -5.45 5.25 -9.36
C PRO A 357 -5.33 5.19 -7.84
N HIS A 358 -5.09 4.02 -7.29
CA HIS A 358 -4.97 3.78 -5.86
C HIS A 358 -3.65 4.29 -5.28
N VAL A 359 -2.59 4.31 -6.10
CA VAL A 359 -1.28 4.86 -5.72
C VAL A 359 -1.27 6.38 -5.81
N LEU A 360 -1.99 6.97 -6.79
CA LEU A 360 -2.07 8.41 -7.03
C LEU A 360 -2.99 9.16 -6.05
N ALA A 361 -4.11 8.55 -5.68
CA ALA A 361 -5.24 9.23 -5.05
C ALA A 361 -4.88 10.07 -3.82
N HIS A 362 -3.90 9.63 -3.03
CA HIS A 362 -3.47 10.31 -1.80
C HIS A 362 -2.18 11.12 -1.97
N ARG A 363 -1.50 11.02 -3.12
CA ARG A 363 -0.19 11.67 -3.36
C ARG A 363 -0.29 12.94 -4.21
N ILE A 364 -1.33 13.06 -5.02
CA ILE A 364 -1.48 14.18 -5.96
C ILE A 364 -2.40 15.25 -5.39
N GLN A 365 -1.93 16.50 -5.46
CA GLN A 365 -2.70 17.68 -5.12
C GLN A 365 -3.15 18.37 -6.40
N TRP A 366 -4.46 18.41 -6.61
CA TRP A 366 -5.08 18.99 -7.79
C TRP A 366 -5.24 20.51 -7.67
N LYS A 367 -5.17 21.22 -8.79
CA LYS A 367 -5.50 22.66 -8.85
C LYS A 367 -7.00 22.88 -8.72
N ASP A 368 -7.39 24.00 -8.10
CA ASP A 368 -8.79 24.33 -7.86
C ASP A 368 -9.60 24.46 -9.16
N SER A 369 -8.96 24.95 -10.24
CA SER A 369 -9.55 25.01 -11.58
C SER A 369 -9.90 23.64 -12.15
N TYR A 370 -9.07 22.62 -11.89
CA TYR A 370 -9.35 21.25 -12.31
C TYR A 370 -10.42 20.60 -11.42
N LEU A 371 -10.35 20.82 -10.11
CA LEU A 371 -11.37 20.35 -9.16
C LEU A 371 -12.74 20.85 -9.53
N SER A 372 -12.89 22.18 -9.74
CA SER A 372 -14.18 22.79 -10.08
C SER A 372 -14.75 22.28 -11.40
N LYS A 373 -13.90 21.96 -12.39
CA LYS A 373 -14.33 21.37 -13.66
C LYS A 373 -14.93 19.97 -13.46
N LYS A 374 -14.38 19.18 -12.53
CA LYS A 374 -14.75 17.79 -12.28
C LYS A 374 -15.83 17.60 -11.19
N GLU A 375 -16.10 18.61 -10.38
CA GLU A 375 -17.06 18.52 -9.26
C GLU A 375 -18.51 18.24 -9.68
N GLY A 376 -18.91 18.70 -10.85
CA GLY A 376 -20.27 18.53 -11.38
C GLY A 376 -20.54 17.16 -12.01
N GLU A 377 -19.54 16.31 -12.17
CA GLU A 377 -19.68 15.00 -12.81
C GLU A 377 -20.22 13.95 -11.81
N GLY A 378 -21.19 13.14 -12.24
CA GLY A 378 -21.70 12.03 -11.44
C GLY A 378 -20.61 10.97 -11.23
N ARG A 379 -20.42 10.53 -9.98
CA ARG A 379 -19.36 9.57 -9.63
C ARG A 379 -19.80 8.54 -8.59
N ASN A 380 -19.23 7.37 -8.65
CA ASN A 380 -19.41 6.29 -7.68
C ASN A 380 -18.22 6.15 -6.72
N ASP A 381 -17.08 6.80 -7.02
CA ASP A 381 -15.84 6.75 -6.23
C ASP A 381 -15.70 8.01 -5.36
N PRO A 382 -14.94 7.97 -4.24
CA PRO A 382 -14.47 9.15 -3.54
C PRO A 382 -13.74 10.09 -4.50
N PHE A 383 -13.84 11.37 -4.25
CA PHE A 383 -13.37 12.37 -5.21
C PHE A 383 -11.89 12.20 -5.57
N GLN A 384 -11.01 11.87 -4.61
CA GLN A 384 -9.59 11.64 -4.88
C GLN A 384 -9.35 10.42 -5.77
N ILE A 385 -10.03 9.31 -5.51
CA ILE A 385 -9.91 8.08 -6.32
C ILE A 385 -10.50 8.31 -7.71
N TYR A 386 -11.65 9.00 -7.81
CA TYR A 386 -12.25 9.37 -9.07
C TYR A 386 -11.30 10.19 -9.95
N LEU A 387 -10.71 11.26 -9.40
CA LEU A 387 -9.74 12.09 -10.12
C LEU A 387 -8.52 11.30 -10.57
N ALA A 388 -8.03 10.39 -9.74
CA ALA A 388 -6.90 9.54 -10.08
C ALA A 388 -7.24 8.53 -11.19
N LYS A 389 -8.47 7.97 -11.21
CA LYS A 389 -8.97 7.13 -12.30
C LYS A 389 -9.07 7.90 -13.60
N GLU A 390 -9.69 9.08 -13.59
CA GLU A 390 -9.80 9.96 -14.76
C GLU A 390 -8.42 10.31 -15.32
N ALA A 391 -7.50 10.70 -14.44
CA ALA A 391 -6.13 11.01 -14.84
C ALA A 391 -5.42 9.81 -15.47
N THR A 392 -5.61 8.61 -14.92
CA THR A 392 -5.02 7.38 -15.46
C THR A 392 -5.57 7.08 -16.87
N GLU A 393 -6.88 7.25 -17.05
CA GLU A 393 -7.50 7.05 -18.38
C GLU A 393 -7.06 8.12 -19.40
N GLU A 394 -6.93 9.38 -18.98
CA GLU A 394 -6.40 10.44 -19.85
C GLU A 394 -4.95 10.15 -20.28
N ILE A 395 -4.09 9.66 -19.38
CA ILE A 395 -2.73 9.22 -19.73
C ILE A 395 -2.78 8.03 -20.68
N PHE A 396 -3.63 7.05 -20.41
CA PHE A 396 -3.71 5.84 -21.22
C PHE A 396 -4.18 6.13 -22.65
N GLN A 397 -5.17 7.02 -22.83
CA GLN A 397 -5.61 7.46 -24.15
C GLN A 397 -4.47 8.14 -24.91
N ARG A 398 -3.75 9.08 -24.28
CA ARG A 398 -2.58 9.73 -24.90
C ARG A 398 -1.47 8.75 -25.23
N TYR A 399 -1.24 7.77 -24.37
CA TYR A 399 -0.28 6.71 -24.65
C TYR A 399 -0.62 5.94 -25.92
N ASN A 400 -1.89 5.52 -26.08
CA ASN A 400 -2.33 4.80 -27.27
C ASN A 400 -2.20 5.64 -28.54
N GLU A 401 -2.47 6.95 -28.48
CA GLU A 401 -2.34 7.86 -29.63
C GLU A 401 -0.87 8.09 -30.02
N GLN A 402 0.05 8.04 -29.08
CA GLN A 402 1.46 8.41 -29.28
C GLN A 402 2.43 7.23 -29.06
N ARG A 403 1.93 6.00 -28.97
CA ARG A 403 2.68 4.82 -28.54
C ARG A 403 3.99 4.61 -29.32
N GLU A 404 3.93 4.64 -30.64
CA GLU A 404 5.11 4.40 -31.48
C GLU A 404 6.18 5.48 -31.27
N TYR A 405 5.78 6.74 -31.20
CA TYR A 405 6.69 7.87 -30.96
C TYR A 405 7.30 7.80 -29.55
N LEU A 406 6.54 7.41 -28.55
CA LEU A 406 7.02 7.28 -27.17
C LEU A 406 8.02 6.13 -27.01
N LEU A 407 7.75 4.99 -27.65
CA LEU A 407 8.68 3.86 -27.69
C LEU A 407 9.99 4.22 -28.38
N ASP A 408 9.93 4.96 -29.51
CA ASP A 408 11.11 5.46 -30.21
C ASP A 408 11.91 6.45 -29.35
N ALA A 409 11.23 7.40 -28.72
CA ALA A 409 11.85 8.37 -27.82
C ALA A 409 12.61 7.69 -26.66
N LEU A 410 12.00 6.69 -26.03
CA LEU A 410 12.65 5.91 -24.98
C LEU A 410 13.85 5.11 -25.50
N SER A 411 13.74 4.52 -26.69
CA SER A 411 14.86 3.84 -27.35
C SER A 411 16.02 4.79 -27.60
N VAL A 412 15.75 6.00 -28.12
CA VAL A 412 16.76 7.05 -28.31
C VAL A 412 17.39 7.44 -26.98
N GLY A 413 16.60 7.62 -25.92
CA GLY A 413 17.10 7.89 -24.58
C GLY A 413 18.08 6.82 -24.07
N TYR A 414 17.71 5.54 -24.20
CA TYR A 414 18.60 4.42 -23.80
C TYR A 414 19.91 4.39 -24.58
N ARG A 415 19.85 4.60 -25.90
CA ARG A 415 21.04 4.65 -26.76
C ARG A 415 21.97 5.81 -26.38
N ALA A 416 21.38 6.99 -26.12
CA ALA A 416 22.14 8.15 -25.64
C ALA A 416 22.81 7.87 -24.28
N PHE A 417 22.09 7.23 -23.35
CA PHE A 417 22.70 6.79 -22.09
C PHE A 417 23.84 5.79 -22.27
N ALA A 418 23.76 4.93 -23.27
CA ALA A 418 24.83 4.00 -23.65
C ALA A 418 26.04 4.72 -24.32
N GLY A 419 25.94 6.02 -24.60
CA GLY A 419 27.02 6.80 -25.23
C GLY A 419 27.00 6.76 -26.75
N GLU A 420 25.91 6.29 -27.36
CA GLU A 420 25.71 6.29 -28.80
C GLU A 420 25.36 7.70 -29.30
N GLU A 421 25.77 8.00 -30.55
CA GLU A 421 25.31 9.19 -31.24
C GLU A 421 23.85 9.01 -31.67
N VAL A 422 22.97 9.93 -31.29
CA VAL A 422 21.52 9.85 -31.55
C VAL A 422 21.01 11.09 -32.24
N THR A 423 19.96 10.91 -33.07
CA THR A 423 19.26 12.04 -33.69
C THR A 423 18.45 12.82 -32.66
N PRO A 424 18.32 14.16 -32.81
CA PRO A 424 17.48 14.97 -31.95
C PRO A 424 16.05 14.47 -31.90
N LEU A 425 15.47 14.44 -30.69
CA LEU A 425 14.07 14.08 -30.50
C LEU A 425 13.15 15.26 -30.80
N GLU A 426 12.09 15.02 -31.54
CA GLU A 426 11.01 15.97 -31.80
C GLU A 426 9.67 15.37 -31.32
N GLY A 427 8.90 16.13 -30.53
CA GLY A 427 7.60 15.72 -30.05
C GLY A 427 7.05 16.65 -28.98
N ASP A 428 5.74 16.56 -28.72
CA ASP A 428 5.00 17.47 -27.84
C ASP A 428 4.74 16.92 -26.44
N HIS A 429 5.16 15.69 -26.14
CA HIS A 429 4.95 15.12 -24.81
C HIS A 429 6.06 15.57 -23.83
N PRO A 430 5.75 15.80 -22.54
CA PRO A 430 6.76 16.17 -21.51
C PRO A 430 7.97 15.24 -21.46
N ILE A 431 7.83 13.96 -21.79
CA ILE A 431 8.93 12.98 -21.78
C ILE A 431 10.06 13.33 -22.77
N TYR A 432 9.74 13.98 -23.90
CA TYR A 432 10.76 14.38 -24.86
C TYR A 432 11.71 15.42 -24.26
N GLU A 433 11.16 16.40 -23.54
CA GLU A 433 11.96 17.43 -22.89
C GLU A 433 12.78 16.86 -21.72
N GLU A 434 12.25 15.86 -21.02
CA GLU A 434 12.97 15.15 -19.96
C GLU A 434 14.14 14.36 -20.55
N ILE A 435 13.94 13.59 -21.60
CA ILE A 435 15.00 12.84 -22.29
C ILE A 435 16.07 13.79 -22.89
N LYS A 436 15.67 14.92 -23.49
CA LYS A 436 16.63 15.92 -23.99
C LYS A 436 17.52 16.46 -22.88
N LYS A 437 16.98 16.69 -21.68
CA LYS A 437 17.77 17.13 -20.52
C LYS A 437 18.72 16.05 -20.02
N ASP A 438 18.25 14.81 -19.97
CA ASP A 438 19.09 13.68 -19.59
C ASP A 438 20.26 13.46 -20.58
N ILE A 439 20.04 13.66 -21.86
CA ILE A 439 21.08 13.62 -22.89
C ILE A 439 22.05 14.79 -22.71
N GLY A 440 21.57 16.02 -22.49
CA GLY A 440 22.38 17.23 -22.32
C GLY A 440 23.27 17.23 -21.07
N VAL A 441 22.85 16.56 -20.01
CA VAL A 441 23.66 16.41 -18.78
C VAL A 441 24.96 15.62 -19.01
N LYS A 442 25.01 14.76 -20.05
CA LYS A 442 26.22 14.03 -20.42
C LYS A 442 27.33 14.90 -21.02
N ASP A 443 26.98 16.02 -21.62
CA ASP A 443 27.97 16.98 -22.21
C ASP A 443 28.69 17.80 -21.13
N GLU A 444 28.19 17.84 -19.89
CA GLU A 444 28.73 18.66 -18.78
C GLU A 444 29.44 17.89 -17.66
N LYS A 445 29.79 16.65 -17.77
CA LYS A 445 30.55 15.72 -16.87
C LYS A 445 29.77 14.50 -16.43
N PRO A 446 30.35 13.29 -16.49
CA PRO A 446 29.79 12.13 -15.85
C PRO A 446 29.76 12.32 -14.31
N LEU A 447 28.60 12.14 -13.70
CA LEU A 447 28.45 11.95 -12.26
C LEU A 447 29.05 10.60 -11.83
#